data_603ed48fd50be43d316d546fb3b8ce54
#
_entry.id   603ed48fd50be43d316d546fb3b8ce54
#
_cell.length_a   1.000
_cell.length_b   1.000
_cell.length_c   1.000
_cell.angle_alpha   90.00
_cell.angle_beta   90.00
_cell.angle_gamma   90.00
#
_symmetry.space_group_name_H-M   'P 1'
#
loop_
_entity.id
_entity.type
_entity.pdbx_description
1 polymer ?
#
loop_
_entity_poly.entity_id
_entity_poly.type
_entity_poly.pdbx_seq_one_letter_code
_entity_poly.pdbx_strand_id
1 'polypeptide(L)'
;MRTRWVSTLGMPALFAACSADHTGPPPLPQPTQLAFVVQPGQTLRDSVIAPSITVEVRGASGSRIAGATNTVTLALGTNPSGAALTGTTSVAAVDGIATFAILRVTERARGFTLVATSGSLTPGTSATFDIVLPLFPNRVVPGTGHTCAQVGYAVYCWGRNDNGELGDSTVTLRTLPAFVPFQPPGASFGVHIAVGDSHTCATSSVSELYCWGSDSTGQLGIGSQNDRRIFPALVSGSVSFVGVTAGRAHTCAIAAPNPDSTYVYCWGANDRGQVGDSTNTQRTTPVAVAGRIAFSAATAGRDHTCAIATATGKAYCWGDNTFGQLGDSSTSARNSPVPVAGGHTFNQISAGGNHTCGLTSTPEVYCWGDNADGELGDSTTTQRMYPVKVVGSVTLVGVSVGSKYGCGESLDQKLYCWGRNLDGQLGSGDFTNQLTPQPVGGRINPTGITAGDRHACATAFDGRAYCWGSNQYGQLGDGTRATRTSPVLIVY
;
A
#
# COMPACT_ATOMS: atom_id res chain seq x y z
N MET A 1 -22.37 109.11 -23.27
CA MET A 1 -21.26 110.03 -22.93
C MET A 1 -19.95 109.23 -22.91
N ARG A 2 -19.04 109.77 -23.77
CA ARG A 2 -17.55 109.66 -23.68
C ARG A 2 -16.97 108.21 -23.73
N THR A 3 -16.48 107.83 -24.86
CA THR A 3 -15.21 108.08 -25.58
C THR A 3 -13.97 107.34 -25.04
N ARG A 4 -13.39 106.60 -25.99
CA ARG A 4 -11.92 106.44 -26.33
C ARG A 4 -11.10 105.49 -25.48
N TRP A 5 -10.13 104.78 -25.97
CA TRP A 5 -9.28 104.76 -27.15
C TRP A 5 -8.55 103.35 -27.29
N VAL A 6 -8.32 102.91 -28.48
CA VAL A 6 -7.35 102.06 -29.14
C VAL A 6 -5.96 101.97 -28.53
N SER A 7 -5.44 100.80 -28.44
CA SER A 7 -4.02 100.57 -28.73
C SER A 7 -3.79 99.12 -29.14
N THR A 8 -3.36 98.93 -30.36
CA THR A 8 -2.84 97.72 -31.00
C THR A 8 -1.42 97.43 -30.51
N LEU A 9 -1.14 96.26 -30.09
CA LEU A 9 0.24 95.67 -30.04
C LEU A 9 0.16 94.21 -30.49
N GLY A 10 0.78 94.01 -31.66
CA GLY A 10 0.93 92.66 -32.21
C GLY A 10 1.87 91.81 -31.43
N MET A 11 1.49 90.56 -31.28
CA MET A 11 2.40 89.47 -30.81
C MET A 11 2.47 88.42 -31.90
N PRO A 12 3.69 87.90 -32.19
CA PRO A 12 3.86 86.89 -33.24
C PRO A 12 3.30 85.53 -32.80
N ALA A 13 2.60 84.90 -33.71
CA ALA A 13 2.15 83.53 -33.55
C ALA A 13 3.36 82.58 -33.57
N LEU A 14 3.65 81.95 -32.43
CA LEU A 14 4.49 80.77 -32.35
C LEU A 14 3.68 79.58 -32.86
N PHE A 15 3.94 79.10 -34.05
CA PHE A 15 3.52 77.77 -34.48
C PHE A 15 4.33 76.74 -33.69
N ALA A 16 3.75 76.15 -32.61
CA ALA A 16 4.24 74.90 -32.05
C ALA A 16 3.86 73.76 -32.99
N ALA A 17 4.84 73.24 -33.72
CA ALA A 17 4.71 71.97 -34.46
C ALA A 17 4.54 70.84 -33.43
N CYS A 18 3.32 70.30 -33.23
CA CYS A 18 3.12 69.02 -32.64
C CYS A 18 3.67 67.99 -33.62
N SER A 19 4.90 67.52 -33.38
CA SER A 19 5.39 66.25 -33.91
C SER A 19 4.55 65.14 -33.28
N ALA A 20 3.55 64.64 -33.99
CA ALA A 20 2.87 63.41 -33.61
C ALA A 20 3.91 62.28 -33.76
N ASP A 21 4.49 61.85 -32.61
CA ASP A 21 5.21 60.57 -32.53
C ASP A 21 4.22 59.47 -32.92
N HIS A 22 4.26 59.05 -34.17
CA HIS A 22 3.62 57.84 -34.62
C HIS A 22 4.44 56.64 -34.09
N THR A 23 4.36 56.39 -32.80
CA THR A 23 4.67 55.07 -32.28
C THR A 23 3.57 54.14 -32.74
N GLY A 24 3.83 53.39 -33.81
CA GLY A 24 2.93 52.36 -34.26
C GLY A 24 2.57 51.43 -33.09
N PRO A 25 1.50 50.64 -33.20
CA PRO A 25 1.15 49.71 -32.13
C PRO A 25 2.38 48.85 -31.77
N PRO A 26 2.61 48.60 -30.46
CA PRO A 26 3.78 47.80 -30.04
C PRO A 26 3.81 46.51 -30.85
N PRO A 27 4.98 46.05 -31.29
CA PRO A 27 5.08 44.80 -32.05
C PRO A 27 4.45 43.66 -31.27
N LEU A 28 3.65 42.85 -31.96
CA LEU A 28 3.01 41.69 -31.35
C LEU A 28 4.09 40.80 -30.68
N PRO A 29 3.85 40.31 -29.46
CA PRO A 29 4.81 39.47 -28.78
C PRO A 29 5.12 38.24 -29.62
N GLN A 30 6.43 38.01 -29.89
CA GLN A 30 6.91 36.91 -30.73
C GLN A 30 7.18 35.66 -29.90
N PRO A 31 6.92 34.45 -30.41
CA PRO A 31 7.33 33.19 -29.81
C PRO A 31 8.84 33.11 -29.61
N THR A 32 9.32 32.73 -28.44
CA THR A 32 10.76 32.58 -28.14
C THR A 32 11.11 31.27 -27.43
N GLN A 33 10.17 30.64 -26.74
CA GLN A 33 10.44 29.45 -25.92
C GLN A 33 9.21 28.55 -25.77
N LEU A 34 9.47 27.30 -25.36
CA LEU A 34 8.46 26.30 -25.05
C LEU A 34 8.46 25.97 -23.56
N ALA A 35 7.29 25.71 -22.97
CA ALA A 35 7.18 25.30 -21.59
C ALA A 35 6.09 24.23 -21.40
N PHE A 36 6.41 23.17 -20.68
CA PHE A 36 5.43 22.17 -20.25
C PHE A 36 4.50 22.77 -19.20
N VAL A 37 3.20 22.63 -19.37
CA VAL A 37 2.14 23.04 -18.43
C VAL A 37 1.56 21.81 -17.73
N VAL A 38 1.17 20.80 -18.51
CA VAL A 38 0.81 19.49 -17.97
C VAL A 38 2.03 18.59 -18.13
N GLN A 39 2.52 18.14 -16.97
CA GLN A 39 3.71 17.28 -16.89
C GLN A 39 3.34 15.81 -17.08
N PRO A 40 4.25 14.96 -17.63
CA PRO A 40 4.06 13.52 -17.64
C PRO A 40 4.06 12.97 -16.20
N GLY A 41 3.12 12.07 -15.90
CA GLY A 41 3.07 11.30 -14.66
C GLY A 41 3.64 9.89 -14.81
N GLN A 42 3.78 9.17 -13.69
CA GLN A 42 4.10 7.74 -13.71
C GLN A 42 3.10 6.98 -14.58
N THR A 43 3.59 6.13 -15.48
CA THR A 43 2.78 5.46 -16.47
C THR A 43 3.22 4.00 -16.65
N LEU A 44 2.27 3.10 -16.91
CA LEU A 44 2.61 1.71 -17.27
C LEU A 44 3.25 1.66 -18.66
N ARG A 45 4.23 0.76 -18.84
CA ARG A 45 4.86 0.50 -20.13
C ARG A 45 3.79 0.26 -21.21
N ASP A 46 4.00 0.82 -22.39
CA ASP A 46 3.12 0.75 -23.57
C ASP A 46 1.70 1.32 -23.34
N SER A 47 1.44 1.94 -22.20
CA SER A 47 0.18 2.65 -21.92
C SER A 47 0.28 4.12 -22.34
N VAL A 48 -0.87 4.73 -22.57
CA VAL A 48 -0.94 6.17 -22.89
C VAL A 48 -0.54 6.97 -21.64
N ILE A 49 0.37 7.93 -21.82
CA ILE A 49 0.75 8.88 -20.76
C ILE A 49 -0.47 9.74 -20.43
N ALA A 50 -0.87 9.74 -19.17
CA ALA A 50 -2.00 10.51 -18.67
C ALA A 50 -1.59 11.35 -17.45
N PRO A 51 -2.16 12.56 -17.29
CA PRO A 51 -3.04 13.26 -18.24
C PRO A 51 -2.33 13.61 -19.54
N SER A 52 -3.08 14.01 -20.58
CA SER A 52 -2.51 14.46 -21.85
C SER A 52 -1.50 15.59 -21.63
N ILE A 53 -0.32 15.45 -22.20
CA ILE A 53 0.77 16.43 -22.05
C ILE A 53 0.41 17.70 -22.82
N THR A 54 0.62 18.87 -22.22
CA THR A 54 0.46 20.15 -22.87
C THR A 54 1.74 20.99 -22.79
N VAL A 55 2.07 21.61 -23.93
CA VAL A 55 3.22 22.51 -24.09
C VAL A 55 2.73 23.85 -24.59
N GLU A 56 3.08 24.93 -23.89
CA GLU A 56 2.81 26.30 -24.31
C GLU A 56 3.94 26.88 -25.17
N VAL A 57 3.54 27.64 -26.17
CA VAL A 57 4.42 28.55 -26.93
C VAL A 57 4.42 29.89 -26.21
N ARG A 58 5.57 30.32 -25.71
CA ARG A 58 5.71 31.52 -24.85
C ARG A 58 6.63 32.56 -25.53
N GLY A 59 6.39 33.80 -25.21
CA GLY A 59 7.25 34.93 -25.55
C GLY A 59 8.38 35.16 -24.52
N ALA A 60 9.20 36.18 -24.78
CA ALA A 60 10.35 36.52 -23.90
C ALA A 60 9.95 36.87 -22.45
N SER A 61 8.72 37.37 -22.24
CA SER A 61 8.17 37.61 -20.92
C SER A 61 7.78 36.35 -20.15
N GLY A 62 7.82 35.16 -20.78
CA GLY A 62 7.31 33.90 -20.23
C GLY A 62 5.78 33.73 -20.37
N SER A 63 5.06 34.70 -20.90
CA SER A 63 3.63 34.61 -21.13
C SER A 63 3.31 33.83 -22.41
N ARG A 64 2.18 33.09 -22.39
CA ARG A 64 1.68 32.37 -23.57
C ARG A 64 1.38 33.36 -24.71
N ILE A 65 1.75 33.00 -25.94
CA ILE A 65 1.40 33.74 -27.16
C ILE A 65 0.07 33.20 -27.68
N ALA A 66 -1.02 33.90 -27.39
CA ALA A 66 -2.32 33.58 -27.97
C ALA A 66 -2.27 33.67 -29.48
N GLY A 67 -2.87 32.70 -30.20
CA GLY A 67 -2.84 32.60 -31.65
C GLY A 67 -1.57 31.99 -32.22
N ALA A 68 -0.56 31.63 -31.43
CA ALA A 68 0.59 30.88 -31.95
C ALA A 68 0.18 29.49 -32.47
N THR A 69 0.64 29.14 -33.67
CA THR A 69 0.32 27.88 -34.35
C THR A 69 1.58 27.03 -34.63
N ASN A 70 2.67 27.32 -33.93
CA ASN A 70 3.95 26.61 -34.09
C ASN A 70 3.76 25.09 -33.93
N THR A 71 4.33 24.30 -34.83
CA THR A 71 4.39 22.85 -34.69
C THR A 71 5.40 22.50 -33.59
N VAL A 72 4.95 21.87 -32.53
CA VAL A 72 5.77 21.39 -31.39
C VAL A 72 6.03 19.90 -31.58
N THR A 73 7.29 19.47 -31.45
CA THR A 73 7.70 18.07 -31.54
C THR A 73 8.27 17.63 -30.19
N LEU A 74 7.84 16.46 -29.69
CA LEU A 74 8.33 15.82 -28.45
C LEU A 74 9.28 14.67 -28.77
N ALA A 75 10.35 14.58 -28.01
CA ALA A 75 11.26 13.44 -27.97
C ALA A 75 11.59 13.09 -26.50
N LEU A 76 12.13 11.88 -26.26
CA LEU A 76 12.74 11.56 -24.96
C LEU A 76 14.03 12.36 -24.82
N GLY A 77 14.16 13.08 -23.71
CA GLY A 77 15.40 13.76 -23.30
C GLY A 77 16.30 12.78 -22.54
N THR A 78 16.13 12.65 -21.23
CA THR A 78 16.73 11.55 -20.46
C THR A 78 16.02 10.25 -20.81
N ASN A 79 16.77 9.26 -21.26
CA ASN A 79 16.26 7.96 -21.73
C ASN A 79 17.13 6.82 -21.17
N PRO A 80 16.92 6.40 -19.91
CA PRO A 80 17.82 5.46 -19.22
C PRO A 80 17.83 4.04 -19.79
N SER A 81 16.76 3.64 -20.51
CA SER A 81 16.61 2.28 -21.06
C SER A 81 16.78 2.19 -22.59
N GLY A 82 17.01 3.31 -23.27
CA GLY A 82 16.99 3.32 -24.74
C GLY A 82 15.59 3.12 -25.35
N ALA A 83 14.54 3.48 -24.60
CA ALA A 83 13.15 3.34 -25.02
C ALA A 83 12.81 4.19 -26.26
N ALA A 84 11.74 3.84 -26.98
CA ALA A 84 11.15 4.67 -28.01
C ALA A 84 9.93 5.42 -27.46
N LEU A 85 9.78 6.71 -27.86
CA LEU A 85 8.55 7.47 -27.70
C LEU A 85 7.68 7.23 -28.95
N THR A 86 6.46 6.74 -28.75
CA THR A 86 5.51 6.39 -29.81
C THR A 86 4.21 7.17 -29.67
N GLY A 87 3.38 7.15 -30.70
CA GLY A 87 2.15 7.93 -30.77
C GLY A 87 2.33 9.22 -31.56
N THR A 88 1.46 10.22 -31.35
CA THR A 88 1.55 11.52 -32.04
C THR A 88 2.58 12.40 -31.34
N THR A 89 3.80 12.40 -31.84
CA THR A 89 4.93 13.14 -31.25
C THR A 89 5.07 14.56 -31.79
N SER A 90 4.31 14.96 -32.82
CA SER A 90 4.37 16.31 -33.44
C SER A 90 2.96 16.86 -33.61
N VAL A 91 2.68 18.02 -33.02
CA VAL A 91 1.34 18.65 -32.97
C VAL A 91 1.47 20.14 -33.17
N ALA A 92 0.62 20.71 -34.05
CA ALA A 92 0.50 22.16 -34.18
C ALA A 92 -0.21 22.75 -32.95
N ALA A 93 0.33 23.83 -32.43
CA ALA A 93 -0.31 24.55 -31.33
C ALA A 93 -1.62 25.19 -31.81
N VAL A 94 -2.63 25.12 -30.97
CA VAL A 94 -3.90 25.86 -31.14
C VAL A 94 -3.96 26.88 -29.99
N ASP A 95 -4.08 28.14 -30.34
CA ASP A 95 -4.06 29.24 -29.38
C ASP A 95 -2.84 29.20 -28.44
N GLY A 96 -1.68 28.85 -28.99
CA GLY A 96 -0.42 28.75 -28.25
C GLY A 96 -0.25 27.51 -27.38
N ILE A 97 -1.12 26.51 -27.49
CA ILE A 97 -1.03 25.25 -26.74
C ILE A 97 -0.98 24.06 -27.69
N ALA A 98 0.06 23.24 -27.57
CA ALA A 98 0.16 21.93 -28.23
C ALA A 98 -0.23 20.83 -27.23
N THR A 99 -1.23 19.98 -27.59
CA THR A 99 -1.75 18.92 -26.74
C THR A 99 -1.44 17.55 -27.32
N PHE A 100 -0.78 16.69 -26.53
CA PHE A 100 -0.34 15.35 -26.91
C PHE A 100 -1.16 14.32 -26.12
N ALA A 101 -2.12 13.66 -26.77
CA ALA A 101 -3.10 12.79 -26.12
C ALA A 101 -2.78 11.29 -26.14
N ILE A 102 -1.88 10.83 -27.01
CA ILE A 102 -1.65 9.39 -27.24
C ILE A 102 -0.17 8.97 -27.23
N LEU A 103 0.63 9.64 -26.41
CA LEU A 103 2.05 9.29 -26.25
C LEU A 103 2.21 8.00 -25.42
N ARG A 104 3.19 7.16 -25.80
CA ARG A 104 3.57 5.94 -25.11
C ARG A 104 5.09 5.79 -25.09
N VAL A 105 5.64 5.11 -24.06
CA VAL A 105 7.05 4.75 -23.97
C VAL A 105 7.16 3.22 -23.91
N THR A 106 8.06 2.65 -24.72
CA THR A 106 8.12 1.20 -24.96
C THR A 106 8.87 0.40 -23.90
N GLU A 107 9.76 1.02 -23.11
CA GLU A 107 10.58 0.33 -22.13
C GLU A 107 10.44 0.97 -20.74
N ARG A 108 10.53 0.13 -19.71
CA ARG A 108 10.53 0.60 -18.32
C ARG A 108 11.87 1.21 -17.93
N ALA A 109 11.85 2.31 -17.23
CA ALA A 109 12.96 2.86 -16.42
C ALA A 109 12.44 4.00 -15.57
N ARG A 110 13.28 4.49 -14.67
CA ARG A 110 12.99 5.68 -13.86
C ARG A 110 13.74 6.89 -14.42
N GLY A 111 13.13 8.07 -14.23
CA GLY A 111 13.77 9.34 -14.55
C GLY A 111 13.79 9.69 -16.03
N PHE A 112 12.81 9.26 -16.81
CA PHE A 112 12.60 9.80 -18.16
C PHE A 112 12.29 11.29 -18.11
N THR A 113 12.66 12.03 -19.16
CA THR A 113 12.16 13.37 -19.42
C THR A 113 11.69 13.47 -20.88
N LEU A 114 10.77 14.39 -21.14
CA LEU A 114 10.42 14.81 -22.49
C LEU A 114 11.10 16.13 -22.82
N VAL A 115 11.53 16.31 -24.06
CA VAL A 115 12.03 17.57 -24.61
C VAL A 115 11.10 18.00 -25.73
N ALA A 116 10.59 19.24 -25.62
CA ALA A 116 9.77 19.89 -26.64
C ALA A 116 10.64 20.81 -27.50
N THR A 117 10.52 20.70 -28.83
CA THR A 117 11.24 21.53 -29.78
C THR A 117 10.26 22.13 -30.82
N SER A 118 10.58 23.33 -31.34
CA SER A 118 9.82 23.96 -32.42
C SER A 118 10.69 25.02 -33.12
N GLY A 119 11.19 24.71 -34.30
CA GLY A 119 12.07 25.60 -35.06
C GLY A 119 13.25 26.14 -34.25
N SER A 120 13.39 27.45 -34.17
CA SER A 120 14.45 28.14 -33.42
C SER A 120 14.06 28.51 -31.99
N LEU A 121 12.88 28.10 -31.50
CA LEU A 121 12.45 28.41 -30.13
C LEU A 121 13.34 27.68 -29.10
N THR A 122 13.56 28.32 -27.95
CA THR A 122 14.23 27.66 -26.81
C THR A 122 13.44 26.41 -26.41
N PRO A 123 14.06 25.22 -26.44
CA PRO A 123 13.38 23.98 -26.06
C PRO A 123 12.89 23.99 -24.59
N GLY A 124 11.75 23.34 -24.35
CA GLY A 124 11.26 23.04 -23.00
C GLY A 124 11.62 21.61 -22.59
N THR A 125 11.93 21.40 -21.31
CA THR A 125 12.13 20.05 -20.74
C THR A 125 11.08 19.80 -19.66
N SER A 126 10.50 18.59 -19.64
CA SER A 126 9.52 18.19 -18.62
C SER A 126 10.17 17.89 -17.27
N ALA A 127 9.37 17.79 -16.23
CA ALA A 127 9.74 17.07 -15.02
C ALA A 127 10.08 15.61 -15.35
N THR A 128 10.82 14.95 -14.46
CA THR A 128 11.10 13.52 -14.56
C THR A 128 9.84 12.69 -14.30
N PHE A 129 9.72 11.56 -15.00
CA PHE A 129 8.65 10.59 -14.81
C PHE A 129 9.16 9.16 -14.96
N ASP A 130 8.40 8.20 -14.42
CA ASP A 130 8.76 6.79 -14.42
C ASP A 130 7.84 5.98 -15.34
N ILE A 131 8.41 5.02 -16.05
CA ILE A 131 7.67 3.98 -16.77
C ILE A 131 7.84 2.68 -16.00
N VAL A 132 6.72 2.11 -15.56
CA VAL A 132 6.68 0.99 -14.62
C VAL A 132 5.89 -0.19 -15.19
N LEU A 133 6.06 -1.37 -14.58
CA LEU A 133 5.28 -2.57 -14.87
C LEU A 133 4.37 -2.90 -13.69
N PRO A 134 3.21 -3.56 -13.92
CA PRO A 134 2.43 -4.12 -12.81
C PRO A 134 3.18 -5.28 -12.16
N LEU A 135 3.07 -5.41 -10.85
CA LEU A 135 3.55 -6.60 -10.13
C LEU A 135 2.51 -7.72 -10.26
N PHE A 136 2.98 -8.94 -10.52
CA PHE A 136 2.15 -10.16 -10.62
C PHE A 136 2.53 -11.14 -9.49
N PRO A 137 2.12 -10.87 -8.25
CA PRO A 137 2.46 -11.72 -7.12
C PRO A 137 1.50 -12.91 -6.98
N ASN A 138 2.03 -14.01 -6.48
CA ASN A 138 1.24 -15.15 -6.03
C ASN A 138 0.45 -14.80 -4.74
N ARG A 139 1.06 -13.96 -3.89
CA ARG A 139 0.49 -13.52 -2.61
C ARG A 139 1.06 -12.15 -2.22
N VAL A 140 0.23 -11.31 -1.62
CA VAL A 140 0.63 -10.03 -0.99
C VAL A 140 0.23 -10.05 0.48
N VAL A 141 1.13 -9.63 1.35
CA VAL A 141 0.93 -9.63 2.80
C VAL A 141 1.27 -8.23 3.35
N PRO A 142 0.27 -7.42 3.66
CA PRO A 142 0.45 -6.12 4.31
C PRO A 142 0.68 -6.29 5.83
N GLY A 143 1.60 -5.49 6.39
CA GLY A 143 1.85 -5.36 7.83
C GLY A 143 1.40 -4.01 8.37
N THR A 144 2.14 -3.46 9.34
CA THR A 144 1.85 -2.14 9.92
C THR A 144 2.30 -1.00 9.02
N GLY A 145 3.54 -1.02 8.58
CA GLY A 145 4.14 0.05 7.77
C GLY A 145 4.85 -0.43 6.52
N HIS A 146 4.91 -1.74 6.30
CA HIS A 146 5.52 -2.35 5.14
C HIS A 146 4.64 -3.47 4.59
N THR A 147 4.92 -3.87 3.37
CA THR A 147 4.20 -4.92 2.64
C THR A 147 5.23 -5.83 1.98
N CYS A 148 4.98 -7.12 1.98
CA CYS A 148 5.78 -8.08 1.23
C CYS A 148 4.92 -8.89 0.26
N ALA A 149 5.53 -9.38 -0.80
CA ALA A 149 4.88 -10.22 -1.80
C ALA A 149 5.79 -11.35 -2.27
N GLN A 150 5.18 -12.47 -2.59
CA GLN A 150 5.82 -13.56 -3.31
C GLN A 150 5.58 -13.40 -4.82
N VAL A 151 6.65 -13.38 -5.60
CA VAL A 151 6.60 -13.35 -7.07
C VAL A 151 7.43 -14.53 -7.59
N GLY A 152 6.78 -15.55 -8.09
CA GLY A 152 7.46 -16.80 -8.41
C GLY A 152 8.13 -17.42 -7.17
N TYR A 153 9.45 -17.50 -7.18
CA TYR A 153 10.26 -18.03 -6.08
C TYR A 153 11.03 -16.94 -5.32
N ALA A 154 10.65 -15.69 -5.48
CA ALA A 154 11.32 -14.53 -4.90
C ALA A 154 10.40 -13.75 -3.97
N VAL A 155 10.99 -13.09 -2.98
CA VAL A 155 10.30 -12.18 -2.07
C VAL A 155 10.66 -10.75 -2.44
N TYR A 156 9.64 -9.90 -2.49
CA TYR A 156 9.76 -8.45 -2.65
C TYR A 156 9.09 -7.77 -1.47
N CYS A 157 9.74 -6.77 -0.88
CA CYS A 157 9.16 -5.99 0.21
C CYS A 157 9.28 -4.48 -0.06
N TRP A 158 8.37 -3.68 0.49
CA TRP A 158 8.36 -2.22 0.34
C TRP A 158 7.63 -1.55 1.50
N GLY A 159 7.79 -0.23 1.63
CA GLY A 159 7.28 0.54 2.76
C GLY A 159 8.37 0.93 3.73
N ARG A 160 8.05 0.96 5.01
CA ARG A 160 8.95 1.28 6.12
C ARG A 160 10.11 0.28 6.21
N ASN A 161 11.30 0.78 6.58
CA ASN A 161 12.51 -0.04 6.68
C ASN A 161 13.47 0.40 7.81
N ASP A 162 13.00 1.10 8.82
CA ASP A 162 13.86 1.66 9.88
C ASP A 162 14.61 0.56 10.67
N ASN A 163 14.06 -0.64 10.73
CA ASN A 163 14.63 -1.81 11.41
C ASN A 163 15.20 -2.86 10.43
N GLY A 164 15.20 -2.59 9.12
CA GLY A 164 15.59 -3.57 8.11
C GLY A 164 14.48 -4.58 7.79
N GLU A 165 13.21 -4.24 8.07
CA GLU A 165 12.06 -5.12 7.86
C GLU A 165 11.81 -5.50 6.39
N LEU A 166 12.41 -4.78 5.43
CA LEU A 166 12.36 -5.15 4.01
C LEU A 166 13.35 -6.25 3.61
N GLY A 167 14.41 -6.48 4.41
CA GLY A 167 15.40 -7.53 4.15
C GLY A 167 16.27 -7.30 2.92
N ASP A 168 16.31 -6.06 2.41
CA ASP A 168 17.05 -5.66 1.20
C ASP A 168 18.51 -5.24 1.50
N SER A 169 19.03 -5.62 2.67
CA SER A 169 20.36 -5.25 3.20
C SER A 169 20.52 -3.74 3.46
N THR A 170 19.43 -3.00 3.56
CA THR A 170 19.41 -1.57 3.88
C THR A 170 18.45 -1.26 5.02
N VAL A 171 18.40 0.00 5.43
CA VAL A 171 17.39 0.58 6.32
C VAL A 171 16.64 1.73 5.62
N THR A 172 16.61 1.72 4.30
CA THR A 172 16.02 2.78 3.49
C THR A 172 14.60 2.42 3.12
N LEU A 173 13.65 3.32 3.39
CA LEU A 173 12.27 3.23 2.96
C LEU A 173 12.18 3.04 1.43
N ARG A 174 11.23 2.19 0.99
CA ARG A 174 10.95 1.94 -0.43
C ARG A 174 9.49 2.24 -0.76
N THR A 175 9.23 3.04 -1.76
CA THR A 175 7.87 3.31 -2.27
C THR A 175 7.44 2.32 -3.36
N LEU A 176 8.37 1.49 -3.82
CA LEU A 176 8.17 0.45 -4.82
C LEU A 176 8.75 -0.88 -4.31
N PRO A 177 8.23 -2.03 -4.76
CA PRO A 177 8.75 -3.34 -4.41
C PRO A 177 10.26 -3.47 -4.63
N ALA A 178 10.98 -3.80 -3.57
CA ALA A 178 12.40 -4.09 -3.58
C ALA A 178 12.63 -5.60 -3.40
N PHE A 179 13.47 -6.18 -4.23
CA PHE A 179 13.85 -7.59 -4.15
C PHE A 179 14.63 -7.87 -2.84
N VAL A 180 14.28 -8.93 -2.14
CA VAL A 180 15.04 -9.45 -1.00
C VAL A 180 16.18 -10.32 -1.56
N PRO A 181 17.45 -9.86 -1.48
CA PRO A 181 18.59 -10.53 -2.14
C PRO A 181 19.05 -11.76 -1.35
N PHE A 182 18.14 -12.70 -1.16
CA PHE A 182 18.38 -13.93 -0.41
C PHE A 182 17.72 -15.13 -1.09
N GLN A 183 18.45 -16.24 -1.16
CA GLN A 183 17.96 -17.51 -1.64
C GLN A 183 18.53 -18.63 -0.76
N PRO A 184 17.69 -19.41 -0.09
CA PRO A 184 18.16 -20.59 0.65
C PRO A 184 18.87 -21.58 -0.30
N PRO A 185 19.96 -22.24 0.13
CA PRO A 185 20.65 -23.20 -0.72
C PRO A 185 19.73 -24.33 -1.21
N GLY A 186 19.60 -24.47 -2.53
CA GLY A 186 18.80 -25.53 -3.15
C GLY A 186 17.30 -25.46 -2.95
N ALA A 187 16.74 -24.33 -2.48
CA ALA A 187 15.32 -24.20 -2.16
C ALA A 187 14.70 -22.90 -2.72
N SER A 188 13.40 -22.92 -2.98
CA SER A 188 12.61 -21.74 -3.24
C SER A 188 12.37 -20.95 -1.95
N PHE A 189 12.21 -19.62 -2.03
CA PHE A 189 12.02 -18.76 -0.89
C PHE A 189 10.64 -18.07 -0.93
N GLY A 190 10.05 -17.86 0.25
CA GLY A 190 8.78 -17.13 0.39
C GLY A 190 7.53 -17.99 0.12
N VAL A 191 7.56 -19.29 0.39
CA VAL A 191 6.36 -20.15 0.27
C VAL A 191 5.22 -19.65 1.17
N HIS A 192 5.53 -19.29 2.43
CA HIS A 192 4.65 -18.55 3.34
C HIS A 192 5.39 -17.32 3.83
N ILE A 193 4.73 -16.16 3.80
CA ILE A 193 5.25 -14.89 4.29
C ILE A 193 4.34 -14.39 5.40
N ALA A 194 4.91 -13.91 6.49
CA ALA A 194 4.23 -13.19 7.56
C ALA A 194 4.93 -11.85 7.81
N VAL A 195 4.13 -10.81 7.98
CA VAL A 195 4.59 -9.44 8.15
C VAL A 195 4.02 -8.91 9.46
N GLY A 196 4.90 -8.65 10.41
CA GLY A 196 4.55 -8.10 11.72
C GLY A 196 4.60 -6.58 11.75
N ASP A 197 4.78 -6.03 12.96
CA ASP A 197 4.91 -4.56 13.10
C ASP A 197 6.24 -4.06 12.54
N SER A 198 7.33 -4.69 12.92
CA SER A 198 8.68 -4.26 12.52
C SER A 198 9.59 -5.44 12.17
N HIS A 199 9.03 -6.58 11.81
CA HIS A 199 9.76 -7.77 11.37
C HIS A 199 8.98 -8.52 10.30
N THR A 200 9.68 -9.34 9.55
CA THR A 200 9.14 -10.18 8.50
C THR A 200 9.70 -11.59 8.64
N CYS A 201 8.89 -12.59 8.37
CA CYS A 201 9.31 -13.98 8.32
C CYS A 201 8.85 -14.65 7.03
N ALA A 202 9.64 -15.60 6.51
CA ALA A 202 9.26 -16.38 5.34
C ALA A 202 9.83 -17.80 5.41
N THR A 203 9.03 -18.78 4.95
CA THR A 203 9.48 -20.17 4.85
C THR A 203 10.12 -20.46 3.49
N SER A 204 11.01 -21.44 3.46
CA SER A 204 11.54 -22.03 2.22
C SER A 204 10.72 -23.26 1.79
N SER A 205 10.93 -23.74 0.57
CA SER A 205 10.30 -24.98 0.07
C SER A 205 10.79 -26.25 0.78
N VAL A 206 11.88 -26.15 1.54
CA VAL A 206 12.39 -27.23 2.41
C VAL A 206 11.98 -27.04 3.87
N SER A 207 10.97 -26.21 4.12
CA SER A 207 10.38 -25.98 5.45
C SER A 207 11.31 -25.34 6.48
N GLU A 208 12.37 -24.66 6.04
CA GLU A 208 13.16 -23.78 6.89
C GLU A 208 12.45 -22.43 7.04
N LEU A 209 12.57 -21.81 8.20
CA LEU A 209 11.99 -20.49 8.48
C LEU A 209 13.10 -19.45 8.69
N TYR A 210 12.96 -18.34 8.01
CA TYR A 210 13.86 -17.18 8.10
C TYR A 210 13.08 -15.96 8.54
N CYS A 211 13.65 -15.17 9.47
CA CYS A 211 13.08 -13.92 9.94
C CYS A 211 14.11 -12.78 9.84
N TRP A 212 13.63 -11.55 9.69
CA TRP A 212 14.45 -10.34 9.62
C TRP A 212 13.66 -9.12 10.09
N GLY A 213 14.35 -7.99 10.27
CA GLY A 213 13.82 -6.78 10.87
C GLY A 213 14.24 -6.64 12.33
N SER A 214 13.36 -6.10 13.16
CA SER A 214 13.57 -5.88 14.60
C SER A 214 13.62 -7.19 15.38
N ASP A 215 14.55 -7.28 16.35
CA ASP A 215 14.65 -8.37 17.33
C ASP A 215 14.65 -7.88 18.78
N SER A 216 14.03 -6.74 19.03
CA SER A 216 14.01 -6.09 20.36
C SER A 216 13.40 -6.95 21.46
N THR A 217 12.56 -7.91 21.10
CA THR A 217 11.89 -8.85 22.00
C THR A 217 12.16 -10.32 21.65
N GLY A 218 13.18 -10.61 20.81
CA GLY A 218 13.46 -11.95 20.35
C GLY A 218 12.49 -12.47 19.30
N GLN A 219 11.72 -11.58 18.64
CA GLN A 219 10.70 -11.96 17.65
C GLN A 219 11.24 -12.61 16.38
N LEU A 220 12.54 -12.53 16.13
CA LEU A 220 13.19 -13.25 15.03
C LEU A 220 13.44 -14.72 15.35
N GLY A 221 13.46 -15.13 16.64
CA GLY A 221 13.64 -16.52 17.05
C GLY A 221 15.03 -17.09 16.81
N ILE A 222 16.05 -16.25 16.70
CA ILE A 222 17.44 -16.62 16.34
C ILE A 222 18.34 -16.87 17.56
N GLY A 223 17.77 -16.89 18.78
CA GLY A 223 18.50 -17.13 20.02
C GLY A 223 19.19 -15.90 20.60
N SER A 224 19.08 -14.73 19.94
CA SER A 224 19.55 -13.44 20.42
C SER A 224 18.39 -12.50 20.73
N GLN A 225 18.73 -11.33 21.23
CA GLN A 225 17.80 -10.23 21.52
C GLN A 225 18.51 -8.91 21.26
N ASN A 226 17.74 -7.87 20.88
CA ASN A 226 18.23 -6.53 20.55
C ASN A 226 19.17 -6.47 19.32
N ASP A 227 19.15 -7.50 18.48
CA ASP A 227 19.99 -7.62 17.29
C ASP A 227 19.11 -7.59 16.03
N ARG A 228 18.89 -6.39 15.47
CA ARG A 228 18.14 -6.28 14.23
C ARG A 228 18.86 -6.97 13.07
N ARG A 229 18.11 -7.58 12.16
CA ARG A 229 18.63 -8.20 10.94
C ARG A 229 18.09 -7.45 9.72
N ILE A 230 18.99 -6.93 8.91
CA ILE A 230 18.65 -6.24 7.65
C ILE A 230 18.57 -7.19 6.45
N PHE A 231 18.74 -8.49 6.69
CA PHE A 231 18.62 -9.60 5.74
C PHE A 231 18.08 -10.84 6.45
N PRO A 232 17.48 -11.80 5.72
CA PRO A 232 16.91 -13.02 6.31
C PRO A 232 17.92 -13.84 7.13
N ALA A 233 17.54 -14.16 8.37
CA ALA A 233 18.31 -15.00 9.28
C ALA A 233 17.51 -16.26 9.62
N LEU A 234 18.18 -17.43 9.65
CA LEU A 234 17.56 -18.72 9.95
C LEU A 234 17.08 -18.74 11.41
N VAL A 235 15.82 -19.11 11.63
CA VAL A 235 15.25 -19.32 12.95
C VAL A 235 15.96 -20.49 13.65
N SER A 236 16.26 -20.35 14.93
CA SER A 236 16.99 -21.34 15.73
C SER A 236 16.18 -22.63 15.95
N GLY A 237 16.89 -23.75 15.95
CA GLY A 237 16.32 -25.09 16.16
C GLY A 237 16.25 -25.93 14.91
N SER A 238 15.83 -27.19 15.06
CA SER A 238 15.72 -28.17 13.97
C SER A 238 14.27 -28.46 13.56
N VAL A 239 13.36 -27.51 13.86
CA VAL A 239 11.92 -27.68 13.58
C VAL A 239 11.63 -27.27 12.15
N SER A 240 10.98 -28.15 11.39
CA SER A 240 10.45 -27.81 10.05
C SER A 240 9.12 -27.07 10.20
N PHE A 241 8.95 -25.93 9.50
CA PHE A 241 7.78 -25.09 9.56
C PHE A 241 7.02 -25.04 8.22
N VAL A 242 5.72 -25.28 8.27
CA VAL A 242 4.83 -25.28 7.10
C VAL A 242 3.89 -24.07 7.04
N GLY A 243 3.97 -23.17 8.02
CA GLY A 243 3.21 -21.93 8.07
C GLY A 243 3.79 -21.00 9.11
N VAL A 244 3.63 -19.70 8.92
CA VAL A 244 4.11 -18.65 9.84
C VAL A 244 3.10 -17.51 9.91
N THR A 245 2.97 -16.91 11.08
CA THR A 245 2.20 -15.71 11.36
C THR A 245 2.97 -14.79 12.30
N ALA A 246 2.82 -13.49 12.13
CA ALA A 246 3.55 -12.48 12.90
C ALA A 246 2.58 -11.46 13.50
N GLY A 247 2.71 -11.24 14.80
CA GLY A 247 2.00 -10.17 15.50
C GLY A 247 2.84 -8.89 15.61
N ARG A 248 2.53 -8.04 16.60
CA ARG A 248 3.29 -6.81 16.81
C ARG A 248 4.77 -7.09 17.08
N ALA A 249 5.06 -7.96 18.03
CA ALA A 249 6.42 -8.25 18.49
C ALA A 249 6.60 -9.72 18.90
N HIS A 250 5.73 -10.61 18.40
CA HIS A 250 5.86 -12.06 18.55
C HIS A 250 5.60 -12.73 17.21
N THR A 251 6.08 -13.94 17.09
CA THR A 251 5.95 -14.78 15.89
C THR A 251 5.44 -16.16 16.32
N CYS A 252 4.55 -16.74 15.54
CA CYS A 252 4.13 -18.11 15.69
C CYS A 252 4.26 -18.85 14.36
N ALA A 253 4.62 -20.13 14.42
CA ALA A 253 4.75 -20.97 13.24
C ALA A 253 4.16 -22.36 13.48
N ILE A 254 3.61 -22.95 12.44
CA ILE A 254 3.05 -24.28 12.44
C ILE A 254 4.15 -25.25 12.00
N ALA A 255 4.51 -26.17 12.89
CA ALA A 255 5.41 -27.27 12.59
C ALA A 255 4.63 -28.52 12.21
N ALA A 256 5.13 -29.28 11.26
CA ALA A 256 4.59 -30.58 10.89
C ALA A 256 5.66 -31.67 11.06
N PRO A 257 6.05 -32.02 12.27
CA PRO A 257 7.05 -33.06 12.53
C PRO A 257 6.55 -34.45 12.15
N ASN A 258 5.22 -34.64 12.09
CA ASN A 258 4.56 -35.86 11.65
C ASN A 258 3.27 -35.46 10.88
N PRO A 259 2.91 -36.11 9.74
CA PRO A 259 1.69 -35.78 8.97
C PRO A 259 0.40 -35.77 9.79
N ASP A 260 0.31 -36.49 10.90
CA ASP A 260 -0.88 -36.63 11.74
C ASP A 260 -0.97 -35.62 12.91
N SER A 261 0.06 -34.78 13.13
CA SER A 261 0.06 -33.82 14.24
C SER A 261 0.86 -32.55 13.91
N THR A 262 0.13 -31.43 13.80
CA THR A 262 0.68 -30.09 13.62
C THR A 262 0.67 -29.34 14.94
N TYR A 263 1.84 -28.92 15.41
CA TYR A 263 1.96 -28.11 16.63
C TYR A 263 2.34 -26.68 16.28
N VAL A 264 1.85 -25.73 17.09
CA VAL A 264 2.23 -24.33 17.01
C VAL A 264 3.40 -24.08 17.96
N TYR A 265 4.41 -23.40 17.46
CA TYR A 265 5.53 -22.84 18.21
C TYR A 265 5.47 -21.34 18.15
N CYS A 266 5.65 -20.66 19.28
CA CYS A 266 5.68 -19.20 19.32
C CYS A 266 6.94 -18.69 20.03
N TRP A 267 7.30 -17.43 19.76
CA TRP A 267 8.44 -16.75 20.38
C TRP A 267 8.29 -15.22 20.23
N GLY A 268 9.17 -14.47 20.86
CA GLY A 268 9.13 -13.01 20.92
C GLY A 268 8.55 -12.51 22.24
N ALA A 269 7.90 -11.37 22.21
CA ALA A 269 7.23 -10.75 23.34
C ALA A 269 6.19 -11.69 23.98
N ASN A 270 6.12 -11.72 25.32
CA ASN A 270 5.23 -12.61 26.06
C ASN A 270 4.66 -11.98 27.34
N ASP A 271 4.74 -10.67 27.48
CA ASP A 271 4.25 -9.93 28.65
C ASP A 271 2.72 -10.05 28.85
N ARG A 272 2.00 -10.41 27.80
CA ARG A 272 0.55 -10.70 27.81
C ARG A 272 0.22 -12.19 27.73
N GLY A 273 1.23 -13.08 27.66
CA GLY A 273 1.04 -14.52 27.45
C GLY A 273 0.82 -14.90 25.97
N GLN A 274 1.15 -14.03 25.01
CA GLN A 274 0.90 -14.23 23.58
C GLN A 274 1.70 -15.36 22.94
N VAL A 275 2.75 -15.85 23.60
CA VAL A 275 3.50 -17.06 23.21
C VAL A 275 2.71 -18.33 23.55
N GLY A 276 1.90 -18.33 24.60
CA GLY A 276 1.01 -19.44 24.94
C GLY A 276 1.69 -20.65 25.60
N ASP A 277 2.88 -20.50 26.15
CA ASP A 277 3.68 -21.56 26.77
C ASP A 277 3.42 -21.75 28.29
N SER A 278 2.30 -21.22 28.79
CA SER A 278 1.90 -21.14 30.22
C SER A 278 2.78 -20.23 31.06
N THR A 279 3.56 -19.37 30.43
CA THR A 279 4.38 -18.34 31.08
C THR A 279 4.09 -16.96 30.55
N ASN A 280 4.66 -15.93 31.18
CA ASN A 280 4.71 -14.57 30.63
C ASN A 280 6.16 -14.15 30.36
N THR A 281 7.05 -15.14 30.21
CA THR A 281 8.48 -14.91 29.94
C THR A 281 8.70 -14.82 28.44
N GLN A 282 9.34 -13.75 28.01
CA GLN A 282 9.78 -13.55 26.61
C GLN A 282 10.64 -14.73 26.14
N ARG A 283 10.52 -15.09 24.85
CA ARG A 283 11.26 -16.18 24.24
C ARG A 283 12.07 -15.68 23.04
N THR A 284 13.36 -16.01 23.00
CA THR A 284 14.25 -15.67 21.89
C THR A 284 14.41 -16.81 20.88
N THR A 285 13.80 -17.97 21.16
CA THR A 285 13.77 -19.17 20.30
C THR A 285 12.37 -19.77 20.31
N PRO A 286 11.98 -20.52 19.27
CA PRO A 286 10.69 -21.20 19.21
C PRO A 286 10.43 -22.11 20.42
N VAL A 287 9.29 -21.91 21.08
CA VAL A 287 8.79 -22.80 22.14
C VAL A 287 7.41 -23.33 21.79
N ALA A 288 7.14 -24.59 22.13
CA ALA A 288 5.84 -25.20 21.85
C ALA A 288 4.74 -24.54 22.70
N VAL A 289 3.59 -24.25 22.07
CA VAL A 289 2.38 -23.80 22.74
C VAL A 289 1.87 -24.91 23.70
N ALA A 290 1.41 -24.52 24.87
CA ALA A 290 0.95 -25.44 25.93
C ALA A 290 -0.28 -26.26 25.49
N GLY A 291 -0.50 -27.41 26.16
CA GLY A 291 -1.67 -28.27 25.96
C GLY A 291 -1.52 -29.32 24.83
N ARG A 292 -0.50 -29.28 24.01
CA ARG A 292 -0.24 -30.21 22.89
C ARG A 292 -1.46 -30.41 21.97
N ILE A 293 -2.18 -29.32 21.68
CA ILE A 293 -3.29 -29.33 20.74
C ILE A 293 -2.71 -29.25 19.34
N ALA A 294 -3.15 -30.13 18.44
CA ALA A 294 -2.83 -30.03 17.02
C ALA A 294 -3.70 -28.95 16.36
N PHE A 295 -3.08 -28.05 15.63
CA PHE A 295 -3.74 -26.91 14.98
C PHE A 295 -3.55 -26.95 13.46
N SER A 296 -4.63 -26.75 12.71
CA SER A 296 -4.61 -26.64 11.24
C SER A 296 -4.28 -25.24 10.74
N ALA A 297 -4.53 -24.23 11.55
CA ALA A 297 -4.27 -22.82 11.24
C ALA A 297 -3.94 -22.05 12.51
N ALA A 298 -3.09 -21.02 12.37
CA ALA A 298 -2.78 -20.08 13.43
C ALA A 298 -2.69 -18.66 12.87
N THR A 299 -3.07 -17.68 13.68
CA THR A 299 -3.04 -16.26 13.35
C THR A 299 -2.60 -15.46 14.56
N ALA A 300 -1.69 -14.50 14.37
CA ALA A 300 -1.23 -13.59 15.39
C ALA A 300 -1.83 -12.20 15.17
N GLY A 301 -2.50 -11.70 16.18
CA GLY A 301 -2.93 -10.31 16.26
C GLY A 301 -1.84 -9.43 16.88
N ARG A 302 -2.22 -8.24 17.37
CA ARG A 302 -1.24 -7.32 17.97
C ARG A 302 -0.51 -7.97 19.15
N ASP A 303 -1.23 -8.42 20.17
CA ASP A 303 -0.69 -9.00 21.41
C ASP A 303 -1.48 -10.26 21.84
N HIS A 304 -2.17 -10.92 20.91
CA HIS A 304 -2.86 -12.19 21.12
C HIS A 304 -2.64 -13.12 19.93
N THR A 305 -2.90 -14.38 20.13
CA THR A 305 -2.78 -15.42 19.11
C THR A 305 -4.02 -16.30 19.12
N CYS A 306 -4.51 -16.71 17.98
CA CYS A 306 -5.60 -17.66 17.82
C CYS A 306 -5.23 -18.79 16.87
N ALA A 307 -5.82 -19.97 17.06
CA ALA A 307 -5.57 -21.14 16.23
C ALA A 307 -6.83 -22.02 16.14
N ILE A 308 -6.95 -22.80 15.06
CA ILE A 308 -8.05 -23.74 14.84
C ILE A 308 -7.54 -25.16 15.11
N ALA A 309 -8.17 -25.87 16.04
CA ALA A 309 -7.82 -27.24 16.37
C ALA A 309 -8.20 -28.21 15.23
N THR A 310 -7.24 -28.98 14.75
CA THR A 310 -7.41 -29.90 13.60
C THR A 310 -8.53 -30.90 13.78
N ALA A 311 -8.65 -31.50 14.96
CA ALA A 311 -9.61 -32.57 15.22
C ALA A 311 -11.06 -32.10 15.34
N THR A 312 -11.29 -30.82 15.70
CA THR A 312 -12.63 -30.34 16.05
C THR A 312 -13.10 -29.11 15.29
N GLY A 313 -12.21 -28.43 14.56
CA GLY A 313 -12.51 -27.13 13.95
C GLY A 313 -12.77 -25.99 14.96
N LYS A 314 -12.62 -26.24 16.27
CA LYS A 314 -12.82 -25.21 17.29
C LYS A 314 -11.64 -24.26 17.35
N ALA A 315 -11.92 -22.98 17.55
CA ALA A 315 -10.89 -21.98 17.77
C ALA A 315 -10.46 -21.93 19.23
N TYR A 316 -9.16 -21.71 19.43
CA TYR A 316 -8.53 -21.44 20.72
C TYR A 316 -7.73 -20.15 20.59
N CYS A 317 -7.80 -19.29 21.62
CA CYS A 317 -7.03 -18.04 21.64
C CYS A 317 -6.25 -17.90 22.95
N TRP A 318 -5.19 -17.09 22.94
CA TRP A 318 -4.36 -16.77 24.11
C TRP A 318 -3.64 -15.41 23.90
N GLY A 319 -3.10 -14.85 24.99
CA GLY A 319 -2.46 -13.53 24.98
C GLY A 319 -3.33 -12.49 25.66
N ASP A 320 -3.24 -11.26 25.18
CA ASP A 320 -4.03 -10.12 25.68
C ASP A 320 -5.53 -10.33 25.44
N ASN A 321 -6.33 -9.94 26.46
CA ASN A 321 -7.78 -10.05 26.43
C ASN A 321 -8.50 -8.78 26.96
N THR A 322 -7.79 -7.66 27.02
CA THR A 322 -8.31 -6.40 27.57
C THR A 322 -9.64 -5.98 26.94
N PHE A 323 -9.83 -6.31 25.67
CA PHE A 323 -11.04 -6.01 24.89
C PHE A 323 -11.92 -7.24 24.63
N GLY A 324 -11.65 -8.40 25.24
CA GLY A 324 -12.37 -9.64 24.98
C GLY A 324 -11.96 -10.32 23.66
N GLN A 325 -10.80 -9.98 23.09
CA GLN A 325 -10.31 -10.48 21.81
C GLN A 325 -10.02 -11.99 21.78
N LEU A 326 -9.97 -12.66 22.94
CA LEU A 326 -9.88 -14.11 23.01
C LEU A 326 -11.25 -14.80 22.83
N GLY A 327 -12.35 -14.08 23.02
CA GLY A 327 -13.70 -14.61 22.82
C GLY A 327 -14.13 -15.67 23.84
N ASP A 328 -13.48 -15.77 25.02
CA ASP A 328 -13.73 -16.75 26.06
C ASP A 328 -14.79 -16.30 27.10
N SER A 329 -15.57 -15.26 26.75
CA SER A 329 -16.56 -14.59 27.63
C SER A 329 -15.92 -13.86 28.81
N SER A 330 -14.65 -13.51 28.74
CA SER A 330 -13.92 -12.76 29.76
C SER A 330 -13.10 -11.63 29.16
N THR A 331 -12.45 -10.84 30.04
CA THR A 331 -11.43 -9.86 29.65
C THR A 331 -10.08 -10.15 30.28
N SER A 332 -9.89 -11.37 30.81
CA SER A 332 -8.64 -11.79 31.44
C SER A 332 -7.66 -12.34 30.43
N ALA A 333 -6.42 -11.81 30.41
CA ALA A 333 -5.35 -12.36 29.59
C ALA A 333 -5.08 -13.84 29.92
N ARG A 334 -4.66 -14.59 28.90
CA ARG A 334 -4.35 -16.03 29.00
C ARG A 334 -2.96 -16.32 28.50
N ASN A 335 -2.15 -17.02 29.26
CA ASN A 335 -0.81 -17.44 28.80
C ASN A 335 -0.78 -18.88 28.26
N SER A 336 -1.95 -19.48 28.04
CA SER A 336 -2.14 -20.78 27.42
C SER A 336 -3.45 -20.80 26.63
N PRO A 337 -3.60 -21.66 25.60
CA PRO A 337 -4.81 -21.71 24.77
C PRO A 337 -6.09 -21.94 25.55
N VAL A 338 -7.08 -21.08 25.37
CA VAL A 338 -8.46 -21.25 25.90
C VAL A 338 -9.45 -21.34 24.74
N PRO A 339 -10.50 -22.18 24.86
CA PRO A 339 -11.49 -22.31 23.79
C PRO A 339 -12.32 -21.02 23.65
N VAL A 340 -12.59 -20.63 22.40
CA VAL A 340 -13.54 -19.58 22.07
C VAL A 340 -14.96 -20.03 22.40
N ALA A 341 -15.75 -19.15 23.01
CA ALA A 341 -17.12 -19.42 23.41
C ALA A 341 -18.07 -19.58 22.21
N GLY A 342 -19.32 -20.04 22.46
CA GLY A 342 -20.37 -20.14 21.45
C GLY A 342 -20.41 -21.45 20.67
N GLY A 343 -19.39 -22.32 20.81
CA GLY A 343 -19.40 -23.68 20.23
C GLY A 343 -19.26 -23.75 18.71
N HIS A 344 -18.92 -22.63 18.04
CA HIS A 344 -18.73 -22.57 16.60
C HIS A 344 -17.52 -23.40 16.14
N THR A 345 -17.61 -23.92 14.91
CA THR A 345 -16.50 -24.54 14.18
C THR A 345 -16.07 -23.62 13.05
N PHE A 346 -14.79 -23.35 12.95
CA PHE A 346 -14.23 -22.40 12.01
C PHE A 346 -13.33 -23.08 10.97
N ASN A 347 -13.47 -22.65 9.72
CA ASN A 347 -12.57 -23.02 8.61
C ASN A 347 -11.45 -21.99 8.44
N GLN A 348 -11.68 -20.73 8.87
CA GLN A 348 -10.69 -19.67 8.84
C GLN A 348 -10.80 -18.81 10.09
N ILE A 349 -9.65 -18.33 10.59
CA ILE A 349 -9.58 -17.38 11.69
C ILE A 349 -8.55 -16.29 11.34
N SER A 350 -8.84 -15.05 11.71
CA SER A 350 -7.97 -13.89 11.47
C SER A 350 -7.99 -12.99 12.71
N ALA A 351 -6.81 -12.78 13.30
CA ALA A 351 -6.60 -11.90 14.44
C ALA A 351 -6.08 -10.54 13.99
N GLY A 352 -6.75 -9.48 14.43
CA GLY A 352 -6.40 -8.10 14.15
C GLY A 352 -5.66 -7.40 15.29
N GLY A 353 -5.85 -6.08 15.43
CA GLY A 353 -5.24 -5.33 16.55
C GLY A 353 -5.73 -5.85 17.90
N ASN A 354 -7.00 -5.61 18.22
CA ASN A 354 -7.64 -5.99 19.45
C ASN A 354 -8.99 -6.70 19.21
N HIS A 355 -9.18 -7.30 18.05
CA HIS A 355 -10.37 -8.07 17.70
C HIS A 355 -9.97 -9.29 16.88
N THR A 356 -10.87 -10.23 16.76
CA THR A 356 -10.68 -11.47 16.01
C THR A 356 -11.96 -11.77 15.23
N CYS A 357 -11.82 -12.27 14.01
CA CYS A 357 -12.95 -12.78 13.22
C CYS A 357 -12.66 -14.22 12.77
N GLY A 358 -13.73 -15.01 12.64
CA GLY A 358 -13.67 -16.36 12.12
C GLY A 358 -14.79 -16.63 11.11
N LEU A 359 -14.47 -17.38 10.06
CA LEU A 359 -15.43 -17.90 9.07
C LEU A 359 -15.75 -19.34 9.41
N THR A 360 -17.05 -19.65 9.54
CA THR A 360 -17.53 -21.00 9.81
C THR A 360 -17.65 -21.85 8.55
N SER A 361 -17.88 -23.14 8.68
CA SER A 361 -18.15 -24.07 7.58
C SER A 361 -19.47 -23.79 6.82
N THR A 362 -20.44 -23.21 7.53
CA THR A 362 -21.65 -22.63 6.92
C THR A 362 -21.37 -21.13 6.68
N PRO A 363 -20.95 -20.67 5.52
CA PRO A 363 -20.25 -19.40 5.31
C PRO A 363 -20.84 -18.20 6.05
N GLU A 364 -20.60 -18.13 7.35
CA GLU A 364 -20.97 -17.07 8.29
C GLU A 364 -19.72 -16.54 8.96
N VAL A 365 -19.56 -15.24 9.03
CA VAL A 365 -18.46 -14.58 9.73
C VAL A 365 -18.93 -14.14 11.11
N TYR A 366 -18.15 -14.49 12.11
CA TYR A 366 -18.32 -14.06 13.49
C TYR A 366 -17.08 -13.28 13.94
N CYS A 367 -17.29 -12.15 14.62
CA CYS A 367 -16.21 -11.32 15.16
C CYS A 367 -16.40 -11.08 16.66
N TRP A 368 -15.29 -10.79 17.37
CA TRP A 368 -15.28 -10.49 18.80
C TRP A 368 -14.06 -9.65 19.18
N GLY A 369 -14.11 -8.98 20.32
CA GLY A 369 -13.08 -8.07 20.80
C GLY A 369 -13.51 -6.61 20.79
N ASP A 370 -12.57 -5.71 20.54
CA ASP A 370 -12.79 -4.26 20.41
C ASP A 370 -13.77 -3.97 19.25
N ASN A 371 -14.61 -2.93 19.45
CA ASN A 371 -15.60 -2.51 18.47
C ASN A 371 -15.81 -0.99 18.44
N ALA A 372 -14.85 -0.22 18.95
CA ALA A 372 -15.02 1.22 19.08
C ALA A 372 -15.20 1.95 17.75
N ASP A 373 -14.67 1.39 16.67
CA ASP A 373 -14.77 1.91 15.30
C ASP A 373 -15.73 1.10 14.40
N GLY A 374 -16.46 0.10 14.96
CA GLY A 374 -17.36 -0.79 14.21
C GLY A 374 -16.64 -1.98 13.58
N GLU A 375 -15.45 -2.34 14.08
CA GLU A 375 -14.60 -3.39 13.53
C GLU A 375 -15.19 -4.81 13.59
N LEU A 376 -16.24 -5.04 14.39
CA LEU A 376 -16.96 -6.30 14.43
C LEU A 376 -18.04 -6.44 13.35
N GLY A 377 -18.43 -5.35 12.68
CA GLY A 377 -19.43 -5.39 11.62
C GLY A 377 -20.83 -5.79 12.06
N ASP A 378 -21.17 -5.69 13.35
CA ASP A 378 -22.43 -6.10 13.97
C ASP A 378 -23.49 -4.96 14.06
N SER A 379 -23.32 -3.87 13.30
CA SER A 379 -24.08 -2.60 13.30
C SER A 379 -23.96 -1.81 14.60
N THR A 380 -23.03 -2.14 15.49
CA THR A 380 -22.83 -1.46 16.76
C THR A 380 -21.40 -1.00 16.91
N THR A 381 -21.12 -0.27 17.98
CA THR A 381 -19.75 0.05 18.45
C THR A 381 -19.50 -0.58 19.82
N THR A 382 -20.26 -1.62 20.18
CA THR A 382 -20.17 -2.27 21.47
C THR A 382 -19.16 -3.42 21.44
N GLN A 383 -18.15 -3.38 22.32
CA GLN A 383 -17.20 -4.46 22.56
C GLN A 383 -17.92 -5.80 22.84
N ARG A 384 -17.36 -6.91 22.33
CA ARG A 384 -17.90 -8.25 22.54
C ARG A 384 -16.83 -9.20 23.07
N MET A 385 -17.13 -9.86 24.17
CA MET A 385 -16.24 -10.86 24.79
C MET A 385 -16.49 -12.28 24.26
N TYR A 386 -17.39 -12.44 23.29
CA TYR A 386 -17.76 -13.71 22.64
C TYR A 386 -18.12 -13.45 21.18
N PRO A 387 -18.05 -14.46 20.30
CA PRO A 387 -18.37 -14.32 18.88
C PRO A 387 -19.77 -13.77 18.62
N VAL A 388 -19.87 -12.68 17.84
CA VAL A 388 -21.13 -12.13 17.32
C VAL A 388 -21.08 -12.15 15.79
N LYS A 389 -22.25 -12.40 15.18
CA LYS A 389 -22.34 -12.50 13.71
C LYS A 389 -22.16 -11.13 13.06
N VAL A 390 -21.33 -11.08 12.02
CA VAL A 390 -21.27 -9.92 11.11
C VAL A 390 -22.62 -9.81 10.39
N VAL A 391 -23.22 -8.61 10.41
CA VAL A 391 -24.54 -8.38 9.80
C VAL A 391 -24.39 -7.79 8.40
N GLY A 392 -25.36 -8.07 7.55
CA GLY A 392 -25.40 -7.60 6.16
C GLY A 392 -26.08 -8.62 5.24
N SER A 393 -26.36 -8.20 4.02
CA SER A 393 -27.01 -9.04 3.00
C SER A 393 -26.01 -9.86 2.16
N VAL A 394 -24.72 -9.84 2.53
CA VAL A 394 -23.64 -10.44 1.74
C VAL A 394 -23.13 -11.70 2.42
N THR A 395 -23.07 -12.80 1.67
CA THR A 395 -22.43 -14.04 2.11
C THR A 395 -20.92 -13.95 1.84
N LEU A 396 -20.13 -13.84 2.91
CA LEU A 396 -18.68 -13.82 2.85
C LEU A 396 -18.12 -15.25 2.86
N VAL A 397 -17.13 -15.51 2.02
CA VAL A 397 -16.44 -16.82 1.87
C VAL A 397 -14.96 -16.73 2.26
N GLY A 398 -14.49 -15.57 2.64
CA GLY A 398 -13.16 -15.29 3.18
C GLY A 398 -13.20 -14.09 4.12
N VAL A 399 -12.33 -14.04 5.12
CA VAL A 399 -12.20 -12.93 6.05
C VAL A 399 -10.74 -12.65 6.36
N SER A 400 -10.36 -11.38 6.39
CA SER A 400 -9.05 -10.90 6.82
C SER A 400 -9.24 -9.62 7.62
N VAL A 401 -8.63 -9.52 8.79
CA VAL A 401 -8.79 -8.35 9.65
C VAL A 401 -7.48 -7.61 9.86
N GLY A 402 -7.59 -6.29 9.85
CA GLY A 402 -6.49 -5.37 10.16
C GLY A 402 -6.51 -4.95 11.63
N SER A 403 -5.91 -3.79 11.95
CA SER A 403 -5.84 -3.36 13.36
C SER A 403 -7.21 -3.01 13.92
N LYS A 404 -8.03 -2.26 13.17
CA LYS A 404 -9.34 -1.76 13.57
C LYS A 404 -10.38 -1.84 12.45
N TYR A 405 -10.27 -2.79 11.57
CA TYR A 405 -11.20 -3.00 10.47
C TYR A 405 -11.16 -4.45 10.00
N GLY A 406 -12.22 -4.88 9.36
CA GLY A 406 -12.33 -6.19 8.74
C GLY A 406 -12.61 -6.06 7.25
N CYS A 407 -12.15 -7.04 6.48
CA CYS A 407 -12.47 -7.20 5.07
C CYS A 407 -12.85 -8.65 4.78
N GLY A 408 -13.67 -8.85 3.75
CA GLY A 408 -14.05 -10.19 3.30
C GLY A 408 -14.27 -10.23 1.81
N GLU A 409 -14.12 -11.42 1.27
CA GLU A 409 -14.50 -11.75 -0.10
C GLU A 409 -15.87 -12.42 -0.12
N SER A 410 -16.74 -12.02 -1.03
CA SER A 410 -18.06 -12.59 -1.16
C SER A 410 -18.11 -13.68 -2.24
N LEU A 411 -19.18 -14.48 -2.20
CA LEU A 411 -19.42 -15.58 -3.15
C LEU A 411 -19.49 -15.08 -4.61
N ASP A 412 -19.95 -13.85 -4.83
CA ASP A 412 -20.00 -13.19 -6.14
C ASP A 412 -18.70 -12.46 -6.52
N GLN A 413 -17.59 -12.81 -5.88
CA GLN A 413 -16.23 -12.32 -6.17
C GLN A 413 -16.10 -10.80 -6.05
N LYS A 414 -16.68 -10.22 -4.99
CA LYS A 414 -16.51 -8.83 -4.62
C LYS A 414 -15.87 -8.71 -3.26
N LEU A 415 -15.23 -7.58 -3.03
CA LEU A 415 -14.60 -7.25 -1.74
C LEU A 415 -15.51 -6.32 -0.95
N TYR A 416 -15.59 -6.58 0.34
CA TYR A 416 -16.32 -5.78 1.31
C TYR A 416 -15.43 -5.51 2.51
N CYS A 417 -15.43 -4.28 3.02
CA CYS A 417 -14.71 -3.92 4.23
C CYS A 417 -15.63 -3.15 5.21
N TRP A 418 -15.29 -3.18 6.50
CA TRP A 418 -16.03 -2.52 7.58
C TRP A 418 -15.08 -2.13 8.73
N GLY A 419 -15.53 -1.26 9.64
CA GLY A 419 -14.75 -0.73 10.74
C GLY A 419 -14.18 0.63 10.43
N ARG A 420 -13.00 0.92 10.98
CA ARG A 420 -12.28 2.19 10.83
C ARG A 420 -11.87 2.47 9.38
N ASN A 421 -12.03 3.76 8.98
CA ASN A 421 -11.66 4.23 7.63
C ASN A 421 -10.87 5.55 7.61
N LEU A 422 -10.32 6.00 8.70
CA LEU A 422 -9.67 7.31 8.76
C LEU A 422 -8.39 7.42 7.89
N ASP A 423 -7.88 6.30 7.44
CA ASP A 423 -6.74 6.20 6.51
C ASP A 423 -7.17 5.71 5.11
N GLY A 424 -8.49 5.60 4.83
CA GLY A 424 -9.01 5.06 3.57
C GLY A 424 -8.89 3.54 3.43
N GLN A 425 -8.65 2.81 4.54
CA GLN A 425 -8.37 1.37 4.55
C GLN A 425 -9.56 0.49 4.14
N LEU A 426 -10.78 1.01 4.10
CA LEU A 426 -11.95 0.30 3.57
C LEU A 426 -12.01 0.32 2.05
N GLY A 427 -11.29 1.23 1.39
CA GLY A 427 -11.25 1.30 -0.07
C GLY A 427 -12.56 1.77 -0.71
N SER A 428 -13.48 2.37 0.05
CA SER A 428 -14.81 2.82 -0.36
C SER A 428 -14.82 4.10 -1.21
N GLY A 429 -13.67 4.79 -1.30
CA GLY A 429 -13.56 6.09 -1.97
C GLY A 429 -13.65 7.29 -1.03
N ASP A 430 -13.90 7.07 0.26
CA ASP A 430 -14.03 8.08 1.31
C ASP A 430 -13.19 7.74 2.56
N PHE A 431 -13.42 8.47 3.67
CA PHE A 431 -12.77 8.27 4.97
C PHE A 431 -13.79 7.97 6.09
N THR A 432 -14.99 7.50 5.75
CA THR A 432 -16.07 7.27 6.71
C THR A 432 -16.00 5.85 7.29
N ASN A 433 -15.98 5.73 8.64
CA ASN A 433 -16.10 4.44 9.33
C ASN A 433 -17.41 3.73 8.97
N GLN A 434 -17.39 2.41 8.87
CA GLN A 434 -18.56 1.61 8.49
C GLN A 434 -18.84 0.52 9.54
N LEU A 435 -20.05 0.49 10.07
CA LEU A 435 -20.46 -0.48 11.11
C LEU A 435 -20.89 -1.83 10.53
N THR A 436 -20.97 -1.94 9.22
CA THR A 436 -21.36 -3.15 8.47
C THR A 436 -20.55 -3.25 7.18
N PRO A 437 -20.40 -4.44 6.59
CA PRO A 437 -19.67 -4.63 5.33
C PRO A 437 -20.15 -3.70 4.21
N GLN A 438 -19.24 -2.91 3.64
CA GLN A 438 -19.47 -2.04 2.50
C GLN A 438 -18.58 -2.43 1.33
N PRO A 439 -19.03 -2.28 0.08
CA PRO A 439 -18.24 -2.67 -1.08
C PRO A 439 -16.97 -1.82 -1.22
N VAL A 440 -15.87 -2.48 -1.55
CA VAL A 440 -14.62 -1.82 -1.95
C VAL A 440 -14.81 -1.22 -3.34
N GLY A 441 -14.35 0.01 -3.54
CA GLY A 441 -14.43 0.71 -4.82
C GLY A 441 -13.55 0.07 -5.90
N GLY A 442 -13.81 0.44 -7.16
CA GLY A 442 -13.08 -0.10 -8.30
C GLY A 442 -13.65 -1.45 -8.82
N ARG A 443 -13.12 -1.89 -9.97
CA ARG A 443 -13.48 -3.18 -10.57
C ARG A 443 -12.30 -4.14 -10.42
N ILE A 444 -12.11 -4.67 -9.21
CA ILE A 444 -11.18 -5.77 -8.97
C ILE A 444 -12.01 -7.06 -9.04
N ASN A 445 -11.53 -8.04 -9.81
CA ASN A 445 -12.03 -9.41 -9.77
C ASN A 445 -11.08 -10.21 -8.86
N PRO A 446 -11.35 -10.28 -7.53
CA PRO A 446 -10.37 -10.75 -6.56
C PRO A 446 -10.18 -12.27 -6.57
N THR A 447 -8.98 -12.69 -6.20
CA THR A 447 -8.63 -14.07 -5.82
C THR A 447 -8.25 -14.19 -4.35
N GLY A 448 -8.25 -13.08 -3.63
CA GLY A 448 -7.95 -13.02 -2.21
C GLY A 448 -7.78 -11.59 -1.72
N ILE A 449 -8.02 -11.39 -0.44
CA ILE A 449 -7.82 -10.14 0.28
C ILE A 449 -6.97 -10.38 1.52
N THR A 450 -6.09 -9.44 1.83
CA THR A 450 -5.30 -9.40 3.07
C THR A 450 -5.34 -7.99 3.66
N ALA A 451 -5.62 -7.93 4.95
CA ALA A 451 -5.68 -6.69 5.71
C ALA A 451 -4.44 -6.55 6.60
N GLY A 452 -3.75 -5.42 6.50
CA GLY A 452 -2.69 -4.99 7.40
C GLY A 452 -3.22 -4.05 8.48
N ASP A 453 -2.32 -3.32 9.16
CA ASP A 453 -2.74 -2.41 10.24
C ASP A 453 -3.70 -1.31 9.74
N ARG A 454 -3.28 -0.57 8.71
CA ARG A 454 -4.00 0.60 8.16
C ARG A 454 -4.08 0.61 6.64
N HIS A 455 -3.77 -0.51 5.98
CA HIS A 455 -3.87 -0.65 4.54
C HIS A 455 -4.24 -2.09 4.22
N ALA A 456 -4.92 -2.28 3.12
CA ALA A 456 -5.32 -3.59 2.64
C ALA A 456 -4.81 -3.82 1.22
N CYS A 457 -4.63 -5.08 0.87
CA CYS A 457 -4.21 -5.50 -0.46
C CYS A 457 -5.07 -6.66 -0.96
N ALA A 458 -5.25 -6.73 -2.28
CA ALA A 458 -5.93 -7.83 -2.94
C ALA A 458 -5.17 -8.27 -4.19
N THR A 459 -5.21 -9.57 -4.47
CA THR A 459 -4.80 -10.14 -5.75
C THR A 459 -6.02 -10.36 -6.62
N ALA A 460 -5.87 -10.26 -7.94
CA ALA A 460 -6.94 -10.41 -8.92
C ALA A 460 -6.67 -11.58 -9.86
N PHE A 461 -7.73 -12.07 -10.54
CA PHE A 461 -7.64 -13.18 -11.49
C PHE A 461 -6.70 -12.91 -12.67
N ASP A 462 -6.45 -11.64 -13.02
CA ASP A 462 -5.47 -11.26 -14.04
C ASP A 462 -4.01 -11.32 -13.52
N GLY A 463 -3.83 -11.77 -12.29
CA GLY A 463 -2.55 -11.89 -11.61
C GLY A 463 -2.01 -10.56 -11.04
N ARG A 464 -2.69 -9.45 -11.25
CA ARG A 464 -2.30 -8.14 -10.70
C ARG A 464 -2.63 -8.05 -9.21
N ALA A 465 -1.94 -7.15 -8.53
CA ALA A 465 -2.24 -6.85 -7.14
C ALA A 465 -2.49 -5.36 -6.93
N TYR A 466 -3.37 -5.07 -6.00
CA TYR A 466 -3.83 -3.74 -5.66
C TYR A 466 -3.75 -3.53 -4.16
N CYS A 467 -3.36 -2.34 -3.73
CA CYS A 467 -3.41 -1.95 -2.31
C CYS A 467 -4.13 -0.61 -2.15
N TRP A 468 -4.65 -0.34 -0.95
CA TRP A 468 -5.31 0.92 -0.58
C TRP A 468 -5.20 1.17 0.92
N GLY A 469 -5.50 2.40 1.36
CA GLY A 469 -5.35 2.83 2.73
C GLY A 469 -4.15 3.74 2.92
N SER A 470 -3.56 3.68 4.12
CA SER A 470 -2.38 4.46 4.51
C SER A 470 -1.17 4.20 3.61
N ASN A 471 -0.47 5.28 3.24
CA ASN A 471 0.70 5.20 2.35
C ASN A 471 1.87 6.11 2.81
N GLN A 472 1.89 6.54 4.06
CA GLN A 472 2.92 7.46 4.56
C GLN A 472 4.36 6.95 4.39
N TYR A 473 4.54 5.63 4.35
CA TYR A 473 5.83 4.95 4.13
C TYR A 473 5.99 4.37 2.72
N GLY A 474 5.03 4.59 1.81
CA GLY A 474 5.03 3.96 0.49
C GLY A 474 4.59 2.49 0.49
N GLN A 475 3.91 2.04 1.56
CA GLN A 475 3.49 0.65 1.75
C GLN A 475 2.46 0.15 0.74
N LEU A 476 1.86 1.01 -0.08
CA LEU A 476 0.98 0.61 -1.18
C LEU A 476 1.75 0.16 -2.44
N GLY A 477 3.04 0.50 -2.56
CA GLY A 477 3.87 0.08 -3.69
C GLY A 477 3.49 0.71 -5.03
N ASP A 478 2.85 1.87 -5.01
CA ASP A 478 2.44 2.63 -6.19
C ASP A 478 3.46 3.69 -6.62
N GLY A 479 4.65 3.72 -6.00
CA GLY A 479 5.70 4.69 -6.23
C GLY A 479 5.52 6.01 -5.50
N THR A 480 4.40 6.19 -4.78
CA THR A 480 4.06 7.42 -4.06
C THR A 480 4.03 7.22 -2.55
N ARG A 481 3.72 8.29 -1.81
CA ARG A 481 3.41 8.26 -0.38
C ARG A 481 2.02 8.82 -0.08
N ALA A 482 1.18 8.94 -1.10
CA ALA A 482 -0.17 9.44 -0.96
C ALA A 482 -1.13 8.35 -0.50
N THR A 483 -1.89 8.60 0.55
CA THR A 483 -3.01 7.75 1.01
C THR A 483 -4.01 7.53 -0.12
N ARG A 484 -4.55 6.34 -0.24
CA ARG A 484 -5.52 5.97 -1.27
C ARG A 484 -6.80 5.46 -0.65
N THR A 485 -7.91 6.11 -0.94
CA THR A 485 -9.25 5.68 -0.52
C THR A 485 -9.88 4.64 -1.44
N SER A 486 -9.19 4.29 -2.52
CA SER A 486 -9.59 3.27 -3.49
C SER A 486 -8.38 2.46 -3.92
N PRO A 487 -8.57 1.21 -4.38
CA PRO A 487 -7.48 0.34 -4.81
C PRO A 487 -6.59 0.95 -5.89
N VAL A 488 -5.27 0.91 -5.68
CA VAL A 488 -4.25 1.29 -6.66
C VAL A 488 -3.36 0.10 -6.99
N LEU A 489 -2.90 0.04 -8.23
CA LEU A 489 -2.04 -1.03 -8.73
C LEU A 489 -0.66 -0.97 -8.07
N ILE A 490 -0.15 -2.12 -7.62
CA ILE A 490 1.25 -2.27 -7.23
C ILE A 490 2.10 -2.32 -8.51
N VAL A 491 3.18 -1.53 -8.56
CA VAL A 491 4.07 -1.44 -9.73
C VAL A 491 5.55 -1.53 -9.33
N TYR A 492 6.46 -1.87 -10.30
CA TYR A 492 7.90 -2.01 -10.04
C TYR A 492 8.75 -1.57 -11.23
#